data_60a34ee17cee34133cee0bfcd3bf1a0b
#
_entry.id   60a34ee17cee34133cee0bfcd3bf1a0b
#
_cell.length_a   1.000
_cell.length_b   1.000
_cell.length_c   1.000
_cell.angle_alpha   90.00
_cell.angle_beta   90.00
_cell.angle_gamma   90.00
#
_symmetry.space_group_name_H-M   'P 1'
#
loop_
_entity.id
_entity.type
_entity.pdbx_description
1 polymer ?
#
loop_
_entity_poly.entity_id
_entity_poly.type
_entity_poly.pdbx_seq_one_letter_code
_entity_poly.pdbx_strand_id
1 'polypeptide(L)'
;MRKTWLWAAAIVMLSGCAGLPRHVEKTPSAAFPKPETTALGRIVAQQEVGKNLSGIRLLSSGDEALASLIALADHAERTLDIQYYIIQQDESTRTLLHHVRLAADRGVRVRLLVDDLNTAGEDRRFLHLSSHAHVEVRVFNPFTAGRFSTWTRFIASATDIHRINHRMHNKLFVADNALAITGGRNIGDSYFTLDPRSNFVDLDVVAAGAIVPELSASFDAFWNSKYAIPIGSVASAVDTEGASAPVVEPDFSMSANWLEHELDVRNVQLTWVPATVLADQPAKIAEESSPEEEVTIANDIAALMQEAKQELIIISPYFIPGKQGMALIRELIASGVRVRILTNSLASTDSPLVDIGYGRYRIALLKLGVELHEMRPKLGQKHARFHPFRSSNASLHAKALVIDQKIVFIGSLNMDERSARINSELGLVISSTEIARQVTSLLDDLSTDGSYKLRLDARGHVEWVSGDAGAQKIWHTDPETSRTERLWLKLLSPLAPDELL
;
A
#
# COMPACT_ATOMS: atom_id res chain seq x y z
N MET A 1 -8.82 -48.74 14.06
CA MET A 1 -7.37 -48.55 14.13
C MET A 1 -6.67 -48.35 12.77
N ARG A 2 -7.00 -49.04 11.67
CA ARG A 2 -6.35 -48.81 10.34
C ARG A 2 -6.67 -47.44 9.68
N LYS A 3 -7.84 -46.87 9.92
CA LYS A 3 -8.23 -45.55 9.34
C LYS A 3 -7.53 -44.36 10.01
N THR A 4 -7.23 -44.44 11.29
CA THR A 4 -6.51 -43.40 12.04
C THR A 4 -5.03 -43.29 11.62
N TRP A 5 -4.40 -44.39 11.24
CA TRP A 5 -3.04 -44.40 10.73
C TRP A 5 -2.91 -43.82 9.31
N LEU A 6 -3.94 -43.95 8.48
CA LEU A 6 -4.00 -43.34 7.14
C LEU A 6 -4.12 -41.80 7.22
N TRP A 7 -4.85 -41.29 8.18
CA TRP A 7 -4.94 -39.84 8.43
C TRP A 7 -3.66 -39.27 9.02
N ALA A 8 -3.01 -39.97 9.95
CA ALA A 8 -1.70 -39.61 10.50
C ALA A 8 -0.60 -39.64 9.41
N ALA A 9 -0.59 -40.66 8.56
CA ALA A 9 0.34 -40.75 7.44
C ALA A 9 0.09 -39.66 6.37
N ALA A 10 -1.17 -39.29 6.10
CA ALA A 10 -1.51 -38.19 5.19
C ALA A 10 -1.06 -36.83 5.76
N ILE A 11 -1.17 -36.59 7.07
CA ILE A 11 -0.68 -35.38 7.73
C ILE A 11 0.85 -35.33 7.71
N VAL A 12 1.54 -36.45 7.91
CA VAL A 12 3.03 -36.52 7.83
C VAL A 12 3.55 -36.36 6.40
N MET A 13 2.80 -36.79 5.39
CA MET A 13 3.17 -36.56 3.98
C MET A 13 2.91 -35.12 3.50
N LEU A 14 2.05 -34.36 4.18
CA LEU A 14 1.82 -32.94 3.94
C LEU A 14 2.85 -32.02 4.62
N SER A 15 3.66 -32.54 5.56
CA SER A 15 4.73 -31.81 6.25
C SER A 15 6.05 -31.79 5.49
N GLY A 16 6.05 -31.98 4.17
CA GLY A 16 7.21 -31.80 3.32
C GLY A 16 7.65 -30.35 3.28
N CYS A 17 8.78 -30.05 3.91
CA CYS A 17 9.61 -28.83 3.82
C CYS A 17 8.81 -27.52 3.63
N ALA A 18 8.17 -27.02 4.70
CA ALA A 18 7.46 -25.74 4.70
C ALA A 18 8.39 -24.51 4.62
N GLY A 19 9.71 -24.68 4.67
CA GLY A 19 10.68 -23.60 4.62
C GLY A 19 11.01 -23.14 3.20
N LEU A 20 11.64 -21.98 3.08
CA LEU A 20 12.13 -21.45 1.80
C LEU A 20 13.07 -22.45 1.10
N PRO A 21 13.07 -22.51 -0.25
CA PRO A 21 14.03 -23.32 -0.99
C PRO A 21 15.47 -22.93 -0.62
N ARG A 22 16.30 -23.90 -0.21
CA ARG A 22 17.66 -23.63 0.31
C ARG A 22 18.67 -23.25 -0.77
N HIS A 23 18.46 -23.70 -2.00
CA HIS A 23 19.36 -23.46 -3.14
C HIS A 23 18.52 -23.04 -4.34
N VAL A 24 18.40 -21.76 -4.53
CA VAL A 24 17.74 -21.17 -5.69
C VAL A 24 18.77 -20.37 -6.46
N GLU A 25 19.03 -20.77 -7.70
CA GLU A 25 19.88 -19.99 -8.59
C GLU A 25 19.13 -18.69 -8.97
N LYS A 26 19.73 -17.56 -8.65
CA LYS A 26 19.25 -16.24 -9.04
C LYS A 26 20.44 -15.32 -9.24
N THR A 27 20.41 -14.57 -10.32
CA THR A 27 21.44 -13.59 -10.61
C THR A 27 21.15 -12.28 -9.89
N PRO A 28 22.06 -11.78 -9.04
CA PRO A 28 21.94 -10.44 -8.49
C PRO A 28 21.93 -9.40 -9.62
N SER A 29 21.12 -8.38 -9.46
CA SER A 29 21.08 -7.26 -10.41
C SER A 29 20.76 -5.95 -9.67
N ALA A 30 21.15 -4.83 -10.29
CA ALA A 30 20.99 -3.51 -9.73
C ALA A 30 20.22 -2.58 -10.68
N ALA A 31 19.78 -1.44 -10.14
CA ALA A 31 19.18 -0.36 -10.88
C ALA A 31 20.09 0.12 -12.02
N PHE A 32 19.49 0.74 -13.04
CA PHE A 32 20.25 1.27 -14.17
C PHE A 32 21.17 2.42 -13.72
N PRO A 33 22.50 2.33 -13.97
CA PRO A 33 23.47 3.24 -13.34
C PRO A 33 23.62 4.60 -14.03
N LYS A 34 23.01 4.81 -15.22
CA LYS A 34 23.17 6.01 -16.05
C LYS A 34 21.84 6.58 -16.51
N PRO A 35 20.94 6.98 -15.58
CA PRO A 35 19.61 7.49 -15.93
C PRO A 35 19.67 8.69 -16.89
N GLU A 36 20.69 9.53 -16.81
CA GLU A 36 20.89 10.70 -17.67
C GLU A 36 21.04 10.37 -19.17
N THR A 37 21.32 9.11 -19.50
CA THR A 37 21.41 8.65 -20.89
C THR A 37 20.05 8.29 -21.50
N THR A 38 18.99 8.21 -20.69
CA THR A 38 17.63 7.90 -21.12
C THR A 38 16.81 9.17 -21.41
N ALA A 39 15.70 9.03 -22.13
CA ALA A 39 14.79 10.14 -22.39
C ALA A 39 14.23 10.71 -21.07
N LEU A 40 13.75 9.83 -20.17
CA LEU A 40 13.23 10.24 -18.86
C LEU A 40 14.30 10.96 -18.03
N GLY A 41 15.52 10.44 -17.97
CA GLY A 41 16.61 11.07 -17.23
C GLY A 41 17.00 12.44 -17.78
N ARG A 42 16.98 12.62 -19.10
CA ARG A 42 17.23 13.94 -19.72
C ARG A 42 16.12 14.94 -19.40
N ILE A 43 14.86 14.52 -19.39
CA ILE A 43 13.72 15.36 -19.00
C ILE A 43 13.86 15.82 -17.56
N VAL A 44 14.17 14.90 -16.63
CA VAL A 44 14.42 15.22 -15.23
C VAL A 44 15.57 16.20 -15.08
N ALA A 45 16.72 15.94 -15.73
CA ALA A 45 17.90 16.80 -15.67
C ALA A 45 17.65 18.23 -16.18
N GLN A 46 16.74 18.42 -17.14
CA GLN A 46 16.35 19.75 -17.64
C GLN A 46 15.52 20.55 -16.63
N GLN A 47 14.79 19.89 -15.76
CA GLN A 47 13.92 20.50 -14.74
C GLN A 47 14.59 20.62 -13.39
N GLU A 48 15.69 19.89 -13.16
CA GLU A 48 16.38 19.84 -11.86
C GLU A 48 16.92 21.22 -11.45
N VAL A 49 16.46 21.74 -10.33
CA VAL A 49 16.81 23.06 -9.81
C VAL A 49 18.04 23.00 -8.88
N GLY A 50 18.34 21.82 -8.34
CA GLY A 50 19.49 21.61 -7.44
C GLY A 50 19.75 20.14 -7.17
N LYS A 51 21.03 19.75 -7.13
CA LYS A 51 21.49 18.34 -7.07
C LYS A 51 21.00 17.54 -5.85
N ASN A 52 20.57 18.21 -4.78
CA ASN A 52 20.08 17.56 -3.55
C ASN A 52 18.58 17.71 -3.39
N LEU A 53 17.88 18.17 -4.43
CA LEU A 53 16.44 18.32 -4.40
C LEU A 53 15.78 17.17 -5.16
N SER A 54 14.56 16.88 -4.78
CA SER A 54 13.72 15.89 -5.41
C SER A 54 12.47 16.55 -5.98
N GLY A 55 12.14 16.22 -7.21
CA GLY A 55 10.92 16.67 -7.85
C GLY A 55 9.75 15.80 -7.39
N ILE A 56 8.74 16.42 -6.81
CA ILE A 56 7.59 15.74 -6.20
C ILE A 56 6.30 16.22 -6.84
N ARG A 57 5.40 15.28 -7.20
CA ARG A 57 4.02 15.53 -7.61
C ARG A 57 3.09 14.53 -6.95
N LEU A 58 2.00 15.01 -6.34
CA LEU A 58 0.97 14.14 -5.76
C LEU A 58 0.08 13.55 -6.86
N LEU A 59 -0.29 12.28 -6.70
CA LEU A 59 -1.29 11.56 -7.49
C LEU A 59 -2.46 11.22 -6.55
N SER A 60 -3.45 12.09 -6.51
CA SER A 60 -4.59 11.97 -5.59
C SER A 60 -5.78 11.24 -6.21
N SER A 61 -5.85 11.11 -7.54
CA SER A 61 -6.91 10.33 -8.21
C SER A 61 -6.38 9.00 -8.74
N GLY A 62 -7.26 7.99 -8.82
CA GLY A 62 -6.87 6.65 -9.24
C GLY A 62 -6.59 6.55 -10.74
N ASP A 63 -7.38 7.26 -11.56
CA ASP A 63 -7.21 7.34 -13.00
C ASP A 63 -5.88 8.02 -13.37
N GLU A 64 -5.53 9.15 -12.73
CA GLU A 64 -4.23 9.79 -12.90
C GLU A 64 -3.07 8.87 -12.48
N ALA A 65 -3.25 8.12 -11.39
CA ALA A 65 -2.22 7.19 -10.92
C ALA A 65 -1.97 6.06 -11.93
N LEU A 66 -3.02 5.42 -12.47
CA LEU A 66 -2.87 4.37 -13.48
C LEU A 66 -2.28 4.93 -14.78
N ALA A 67 -2.78 6.07 -15.25
CA ALA A 67 -2.25 6.73 -16.44
C ALA A 67 -0.76 7.07 -16.29
N SER A 68 -0.33 7.48 -15.08
CA SER A 68 1.08 7.75 -14.78
C SER A 68 1.94 6.48 -14.82
N LEU A 69 1.46 5.36 -14.28
CA LEU A 69 2.17 4.07 -14.34
C LEU A 69 2.34 3.61 -15.80
N ILE A 70 1.28 3.72 -16.60
CA ILE A 70 1.30 3.39 -18.04
C ILE A 70 2.29 4.29 -18.78
N ALA A 71 2.23 5.61 -18.56
CA ALA A 71 3.14 6.55 -19.21
C ALA A 71 4.61 6.25 -18.88
N LEU A 72 4.93 5.89 -17.63
CA LEU A 72 6.29 5.46 -17.27
C LEU A 72 6.70 4.16 -17.97
N ALA A 73 5.79 3.18 -18.10
CA ALA A 73 6.07 1.95 -18.83
C ALA A 73 6.33 2.23 -20.32
N ASP A 74 5.53 3.10 -20.94
CA ASP A 74 5.65 3.42 -22.37
C ASP A 74 6.91 4.23 -22.72
N HIS A 75 7.38 5.06 -21.79
CA HIS A 75 8.54 5.91 -22.01
C HIS A 75 9.86 5.33 -21.46
N ALA A 76 9.82 4.21 -20.74
CA ALA A 76 11.03 3.53 -20.31
C ALA A 76 11.87 3.04 -21.50
N GLU A 77 13.19 3.31 -21.48
CA GLU A 77 14.15 2.92 -22.51
C GLU A 77 15.09 1.79 -22.06
N ARG A 78 15.32 1.65 -20.75
CA ARG A 78 16.33 0.73 -20.20
C ARG A 78 15.78 -0.23 -19.16
N THR A 79 15.08 0.27 -18.14
CA THR A 79 14.66 -0.57 -17.03
C THR A 79 13.29 -0.17 -16.49
N LEU A 80 12.54 -1.20 -16.06
CA LEU A 80 11.37 -1.08 -15.19
C LEU A 80 11.59 -1.96 -13.98
N ASP A 81 11.57 -1.36 -12.79
CA ASP A 81 11.68 -2.04 -11.50
C ASP A 81 10.35 -1.85 -10.75
N ILE A 82 9.63 -2.95 -10.52
CA ILE A 82 8.22 -2.96 -10.09
C ILE A 82 8.10 -3.81 -8.83
N GLN A 83 7.63 -3.22 -7.73
CA GLN A 83 7.48 -3.89 -6.43
C GLN A 83 6.10 -3.60 -5.85
N TYR A 84 5.27 -4.64 -5.64
CA TYR A 84 3.93 -4.48 -5.10
C TYR A 84 3.54 -5.59 -4.13
N TYR A 85 2.69 -5.21 -3.16
CA TYR A 85 2.07 -6.15 -2.23
C TYR A 85 0.91 -6.90 -2.88
N ILE A 86 0.05 -6.20 -3.64
CA ILE A 86 -1.11 -6.79 -4.34
C ILE A 86 -1.05 -6.40 -5.82
N ILE A 87 -1.25 -7.41 -6.68
CA ILE A 87 -1.50 -7.24 -8.12
C ILE A 87 -2.74 -8.10 -8.44
N GLN A 88 -3.91 -7.47 -8.60
CA GLN A 88 -5.19 -8.16 -8.79
C GLN A 88 -5.35 -8.75 -10.20
N GLN A 89 -6.41 -9.56 -10.41
CA GLN A 89 -6.78 -10.11 -11.72
C GLN A 89 -7.94 -9.33 -12.34
N ASP A 90 -7.69 -8.09 -12.72
CA ASP A 90 -8.73 -7.21 -13.23
C ASP A 90 -8.28 -6.42 -14.45
N GLU A 91 -9.10 -5.49 -14.93
CA GLU A 91 -8.88 -4.78 -16.18
C GLU A 91 -7.67 -3.84 -16.09
N SER A 92 -7.55 -3.06 -15.03
CA SER A 92 -6.43 -2.13 -14.84
C SER A 92 -5.09 -2.86 -14.77
N THR A 93 -5.06 -4.00 -14.10
CA THR A 93 -3.86 -4.83 -14.03
C THR A 93 -3.48 -5.40 -15.40
N ARG A 94 -4.44 -5.93 -16.16
CA ARG A 94 -4.17 -6.45 -17.51
C ARG A 94 -3.63 -5.36 -18.41
N THR A 95 -4.24 -4.18 -18.37
CA THR A 95 -3.80 -3.01 -19.12
C THR A 95 -2.36 -2.63 -18.77
N LEU A 96 -2.05 -2.44 -17.50
CA LEU A 96 -0.70 -2.06 -17.06
C LEU A 96 0.34 -3.12 -17.45
N LEU A 97 0.06 -4.41 -17.21
CA LEU A 97 1.00 -5.48 -17.56
C LEU A 97 1.18 -5.64 -19.07
N HIS A 98 0.18 -5.28 -19.89
CA HIS A 98 0.34 -5.19 -21.35
C HIS A 98 1.37 -4.12 -21.71
N HIS A 99 1.28 -2.90 -21.18
CA HIS A 99 2.26 -1.84 -21.42
C HIS A 99 3.66 -2.20 -20.90
N VAL A 100 3.76 -2.88 -19.76
CA VAL A 100 5.01 -3.43 -19.24
C VAL A 100 5.62 -4.46 -20.23
N ARG A 101 4.79 -5.31 -20.84
CA ARG A 101 5.22 -6.26 -21.86
C ARG A 101 5.68 -5.55 -23.13
N LEU A 102 4.95 -4.54 -23.60
CA LEU A 102 5.37 -3.72 -24.74
C LEU A 102 6.72 -3.03 -24.48
N ALA A 103 6.98 -2.61 -23.23
CA ALA A 103 8.30 -2.11 -22.85
C ALA A 103 9.38 -3.20 -22.98
N ALA A 104 9.10 -4.41 -22.51
CA ALA A 104 10.01 -5.54 -22.65
C ALA A 104 10.25 -5.91 -24.13
N ASP A 105 9.23 -5.86 -25.00
CA ASP A 105 9.35 -6.07 -26.45
C ASP A 105 10.27 -5.02 -27.11
N ARG A 106 10.33 -3.79 -26.54
CA ARG A 106 11.30 -2.76 -26.95
C ARG A 106 12.72 -3.00 -26.43
N GLY A 107 12.94 -4.05 -25.61
CA GLY A 107 14.24 -4.40 -25.01
C GLY A 107 14.47 -3.81 -23.62
N VAL A 108 13.45 -3.25 -22.98
CA VAL A 108 13.52 -2.76 -21.59
C VAL A 108 13.64 -3.96 -20.63
N ARG A 109 14.62 -3.95 -19.73
CA ARG A 109 14.74 -4.95 -18.68
C ARG A 109 13.67 -4.71 -17.62
N VAL A 110 12.81 -5.69 -17.38
CA VAL A 110 11.74 -5.64 -16.37
C VAL A 110 12.07 -6.56 -15.21
N ARG A 111 12.06 -6.02 -14.00
CA ARG A 111 12.11 -6.77 -12.74
C ARG A 111 10.78 -6.56 -11.99
N LEU A 112 10.00 -7.63 -11.84
CA LEU A 112 8.75 -7.61 -11.09
C LEU A 112 8.90 -8.41 -9.79
N LEU A 113 8.79 -7.73 -8.65
CA LEU A 113 8.77 -8.32 -7.32
C LEU A 113 7.38 -8.17 -6.71
N VAL A 114 6.70 -9.28 -6.43
CA VAL A 114 5.37 -9.30 -5.83
C VAL A 114 5.37 -10.10 -4.53
N ASP A 115 4.67 -9.59 -3.51
CA ASP A 115 4.43 -10.37 -2.29
C ASP A 115 3.52 -11.56 -2.58
N ASP A 116 3.85 -12.73 -2.04
CA ASP A 116 3.14 -13.97 -2.39
C ASP A 116 1.80 -14.17 -1.66
N LEU A 117 1.42 -13.32 -0.72
CA LEU A 117 0.17 -13.52 0.05
C LEU A 117 -1.07 -13.54 -0.87
N ASN A 118 -1.12 -12.58 -1.79
CA ASN A 118 -2.28 -12.35 -2.66
C ASN A 118 -2.12 -12.94 -4.07
N THR A 119 -1.18 -13.87 -4.29
CA THR A 119 -0.92 -14.50 -5.59
C THR A 119 -1.49 -15.92 -5.72
N ALA A 120 -2.43 -16.31 -4.86
CA ALA A 120 -3.02 -17.65 -4.90
C ALA A 120 -3.74 -17.92 -6.23
N GLY A 121 -3.30 -18.97 -6.95
CA GLY A 121 -3.83 -19.31 -8.29
C GLY A 121 -3.26 -18.45 -9.43
N GLU A 122 -2.31 -17.55 -9.16
CA GLU A 122 -1.74 -16.61 -10.14
C GLU A 122 -0.45 -17.11 -10.81
N ASP A 123 0.08 -18.24 -10.40
CA ASP A 123 1.38 -18.74 -10.85
C ASP A 123 1.49 -18.79 -12.37
N ARG A 124 0.43 -19.19 -13.09
CA ARG A 124 0.41 -19.25 -14.56
C ARG A 124 0.62 -17.87 -15.20
N ARG A 125 -0.02 -16.83 -14.68
CA ARG A 125 0.10 -15.45 -15.19
C ARG A 125 1.52 -14.94 -15.02
N PHE A 126 2.11 -15.13 -13.86
CA PHE A 126 3.48 -14.69 -13.59
C PHE A 126 4.52 -15.53 -14.33
N LEU A 127 4.32 -16.84 -14.51
CA LEU A 127 5.15 -17.68 -15.36
C LEU A 127 5.09 -17.26 -16.82
N HIS A 128 3.89 -16.93 -17.33
CA HIS A 128 3.72 -16.44 -18.70
C HIS A 128 4.44 -15.10 -18.89
N LEU A 129 4.32 -14.16 -17.96
CA LEU A 129 5.04 -12.90 -18.02
C LEU A 129 6.56 -13.12 -17.97
N SER A 130 7.03 -14.00 -17.09
CA SER A 130 8.44 -14.37 -16.92
C SER A 130 9.01 -15.20 -18.10
N SER A 131 8.19 -15.69 -19.02
CA SER A 131 8.66 -16.36 -20.23
C SER A 131 9.29 -15.42 -21.26
N HIS A 132 9.06 -14.12 -21.13
CA HIS A 132 9.69 -13.10 -21.96
C HIS A 132 11.16 -12.89 -21.57
N ALA A 133 12.08 -12.84 -22.56
CA ALA A 133 13.53 -12.81 -22.33
C ALA A 133 14.02 -11.59 -21.51
N HIS A 134 13.28 -10.48 -21.53
CA HIS A 134 13.61 -9.26 -20.79
C HIS A 134 12.81 -9.08 -19.49
N VAL A 135 12.02 -10.08 -19.07
CA VAL A 135 11.20 -10.02 -17.86
C VAL A 135 11.62 -11.07 -16.85
N GLU A 136 11.97 -10.65 -15.65
CA GLU A 136 12.18 -11.54 -14.51
C GLU A 136 11.13 -11.25 -13.44
N VAL A 137 10.43 -12.30 -13.00
CA VAL A 137 9.44 -12.22 -11.93
C VAL A 137 9.93 -12.98 -10.72
N ARG A 138 9.99 -12.32 -9.58
CA ARG A 138 10.25 -12.94 -8.28
C ARG A 138 9.06 -12.75 -7.34
N VAL A 139 8.78 -13.78 -6.56
CA VAL A 139 7.81 -13.72 -5.46
C VAL A 139 8.55 -13.56 -4.15
N PHE A 140 8.06 -12.64 -3.31
CA PHE A 140 8.67 -12.34 -2.04
C PHE A 140 8.03 -13.17 -0.93
N ASN A 141 8.87 -13.81 -0.10
CA ASN A 141 8.47 -14.64 1.01
C ASN A 141 7.39 -15.68 0.65
N PRO A 142 7.67 -16.56 -0.35
CA PRO A 142 6.66 -17.40 -0.97
C PRO A 142 6.10 -18.49 -0.06
N PHE A 143 4.85 -18.83 -0.32
CA PHE A 143 4.27 -20.11 0.10
C PHE A 143 4.84 -21.22 -0.76
N THR A 144 5.46 -22.20 -0.16
CA THR A 144 6.14 -23.30 -0.87
C THR A 144 5.23 -24.47 -1.21
N ALA A 145 3.99 -24.47 -0.70
CA ALA A 145 2.98 -25.50 -0.96
C ALA A 145 1.56 -24.91 -0.99
N GLY A 146 0.61 -25.66 -1.59
CA GLY A 146 -0.79 -25.28 -1.62
C GLY A 146 -1.12 -24.04 -2.45
N ARG A 147 -0.32 -23.72 -3.45
CA ARG A 147 -0.35 -22.44 -4.20
C ARG A 147 -1.63 -22.16 -5.00
N PHE A 148 -2.48 -23.14 -5.22
CA PHE A 148 -3.70 -23.02 -6.02
C PHE A 148 -4.88 -22.32 -5.32
N SER A 149 -4.86 -22.19 -3.98
CA SER A 149 -5.87 -21.41 -3.24
C SER A 149 -5.33 -20.85 -1.93
N THR A 150 -5.94 -19.77 -1.45
CA THR A 150 -5.56 -19.15 -0.16
C THR A 150 -5.68 -20.14 1.01
N TRP A 151 -6.76 -20.92 1.07
CA TRP A 151 -6.96 -21.89 2.15
C TRP A 151 -5.91 -23.00 2.18
N THR A 152 -5.58 -23.54 1.00
CA THR A 152 -4.58 -24.60 0.91
C THR A 152 -3.18 -24.11 1.23
N ARG A 153 -2.84 -22.85 0.90
CA ARG A 153 -1.58 -22.21 1.31
C ARG A 153 -1.44 -22.17 2.83
N PHE A 154 -2.45 -21.65 3.53
CA PHE A 154 -2.41 -21.56 4.99
C PHE A 154 -2.36 -22.92 5.68
N ILE A 155 -3.16 -23.91 5.21
CA ILE A 155 -3.14 -25.27 5.76
C ILE A 155 -1.75 -25.92 5.55
N ALA A 156 -1.20 -25.81 4.34
CA ALA A 156 0.11 -26.39 4.01
C ALA A 156 1.28 -25.70 4.74
N SER A 157 1.10 -24.47 5.19
CA SER A 157 2.12 -23.66 5.87
C SER A 157 1.84 -23.48 7.37
N ALA A 158 0.97 -24.31 7.96
CA ALA A 158 0.59 -24.18 9.37
C ALA A 158 1.78 -24.30 10.36
N THR A 159 2.86 -25.01 9.96
CA THR A 159 4.09 -25.12 10.74
C THR A 159 5.05 -23.95 10.53
N ASP A 160 4.77 -23.04 9.61
CA ASP A 160 5.61 -21.90 9.21
C ASP A 160 4.84 -20.57 9.29
N ILE A 161 3.81 -20.55 10.16
CA ILE A 161 2.86 -19.44 10.28
C ILE A 161 3.56 -18.12 10.62
N HIS A 162 4.63 -18.19 11.43
CA HIS A 162 5.40 -17.01 11.81
C HIS A 162 6.01 -16.34 10.57
N ARG A 163 6.79 -17.07 9.77
CA ARG A 163 7.40 -16.54 8.56
C ARG A 163 6.35 -16.00 7.58
N ILE A 164 5.30 -16.79 7.28
CA ILE A 164 4.29 -16.39 6.29
C ILE A 164 3.41 -15.23 6.74
N ASN A 165 3.42 -14.85 8.02
CA ASN A 165 2.73 -13.68 8.51
C ASN A 165 3.47 -12.37 8.17
N HIS A 166 4.78 -12.43 7.95
CA HIS A 166 5.61 -11.27 7.60
C HIS A 166 5.55 -11.00 6.09
N ARG A 167 5.14 -9.80 5.70
CA ARG A 167 4.85 -9.46 4.29
C ARG A 167 5.60 -8.21 3.83
N MET A 168 5.91 -8.18 2.56
CA MET A 168 6.44 -7.00 1.89
C MET A 168 5.28 -6.09 1.47
N HIS A 169 5.07 -5.02 2.24
CA HIS A 169 3.97 -4.09 1.99
C HIS A 169 4.40 -2.88 1.14
N ASN A 170 5.62 -2.85 0.65
CA ASN A 170 6.18 -1.82 -0.23
C ASN A 170 5.43 -1.72 -1.56
N LYS A 171 5.29 -0.50 -2.09
CA LYS A 171 4.71 -0.20 -3.41
C LYS A 171 5.64 0.77 -4.12
N LEU A 172 6.21 0.32 -5.22
CA LEU A 172 7.20 1.09 -5.96
C LEU A 172 7.21 0.70 -7.44
N PHE A 173 7.23 1.69 -8.30
CA PHE A 173 7.40 1.55 -9.74
C PHE A 173 8.46 2.53 -10.20
N VAL A 174 9.58 2.04 -10.73
CA VAL A 174 10.71 2.88 -11.16
C VAL A 174 10.98 2.65 -12.64
N ALA A 175 11.03 3.74 -13.40
CA ALA A 175 11.41 3.74 -14.81
C ALA A 175 12.80 4.36 -14.99
N ASP A 176 13.71 3.62 -15.61
CA ASP A 176 15.07 4.04 -16.00
C ASP A 176 15.93 4.58 -14.84
N ASN A 177 15.59 4.28 -13.58
CA ASN A 177 16.17 4.93 -12.39
C ASN A 177 16.12 6.47 -12.46
N ALA A 178 15.14 7.02 -13.18
CA ALA A 178 14.97 8.46 -13.44
C ALA A 178 13.69 9.01 -12.82
N LEU A 179 12.57 8.28 -12.97
CA LEU A 179 11.27 8.60 -12.39
C LEU A 179 10.75 7.41 -11.59
N ALA A 180 10.10 7.70 -10.48
CA ALA A 180 9.48 6.68 -9.65
C ALA A 180 8.05 7.08 -9.24
N ILE A 181 7.19 6.08 -9.00
CA ILE A 181 5.89 6.24 -8.34
C ILE A 181 5.89 5.34 -7.11
N THR A 182 5.54 5.93 -5.95
CA THR A 182 5.40 5.22 -4.67
C THR A 182 4.28 5.84 -3.85
N GLY A 183 3.70 5.08 -2.91
CA GLY A 183 2.61 5.55 -2.06
C GLY A 183 1.80 4.42 -1.46
N GLY A 184 0.48 4.62 -1.36
CA GLY A 184 -0.45 3.67 -0.74
C GLY A 184 -1.05 2.66 -1.69
N ARG A 185 -1.19 2.97 -3.01
CA ARG A 185 -1.93 2.13 -3.97
C ARG A 185 -1.24 0.82 -4.30
N ASN A 186 -2.04 -0.25 -4.35
CA ASN A 186 -1.67 -1.48 -5.04
C ASN A 186 -2.15 -1.43 -6.51
N ILE A 187 -1.97 -2.52 -7.26
CA ILE A 187 -2.44 -2.65 -8.63
C ILE A 187 -3.77 -3.40 -8.64
N GLY A 188 -4.83 -2.73 -9.12
CA GLY A 188 -6.18 -3.28 -9.20
C GLY A 188 -7.25 -2.22 -9.40
N ASP A 189 -8.40 -2.60 -9.98
CA ASP A 189 -9.51 -1.71 -10.37
C ASP A 189 -9.99 -0.82 -9.23
N SER A 190 -10.08 -1.38 -8.01
CA SER A 190 -10.50 -0.63 -6.82
C SER A 190 -9.52 0.47 -6.40
N TYR A 191 -8.23 0.34 -6.73
CA TYR A 191 -7.21 1.37 -6.46
C TYR A 191 -7.19 2.47 -7.52
N PHE A 192 -7.71 2.18 -8.70
CA PHE A 192 -7.72 3.10 -9.84
C PHE A 192 -9.12 3.65 -10.17
N THR A 193 -10.02 3.59 -9.20
CA THR A 193 -11.41 4.12 -9.31
C THR A 193 -12.27 3.47 -10.38
N LEU A 194 -12.03 2.21 -10.69
CA LEU A 194 -12.68 1.44 -11.75
C LEU A 194 -13.66 0.38 -11.25
N ASP A 195 -13.59 -0.04 -10.00
CA ASP A 195 -14.54 -1.02 -9.47
C ASP A 195 -15.92 -0.35 -9.25
N PRO A 196 -16.99 -0.85 -9.88
CA PRO A 196 -18.32 -0.27 -9.72
C PRO A 196 -18.91 -0.48 -8.30
N ARG A 197 -18.32 -1.34 -7.48
CA ARG A 197 -18.81 -1.68 -6.14
C ARG A 197 -18.12 -0.89 -5.04
N SER A 198 -16.79 -0.78 -5.09
CA SER A 198 -16.00 -0.11 -4.05
C SER A 198 -14.65 0.35 -4.58
N ASN A 199 -14.28 1.59 -4.26
CA ASN A 199 -13.00 2.16 -4.65
C ASN A 199 -12.27 2.75 -3.45
N PHE A 200 -10.94 2.71 -3.51
CA PHE A 200 -10.09 3.28 -2.48
C PHE A 200 -9.79 4.77 -2.73
N VAL A 201 -9.88 5.56 -1.68
CA VAL A 201 -9.30 6.90 -1.62
C VAL A 201 -7.87 6.76 -1.15
N ASP A 202 -6.92 6.99 -2.04
CA ASP A 202 -5.51 6.74 -1.79
C ASP A 202 -4.62 7.85 -2.36
N LEU A 203 -3.34 7.85 -2.00
CA LEU A 203 -2.38 8.87 -2.36
C LEU A 203 -1.03 8.26 -2.74
N ASP A 204 -0.54 8.62 -3.94
CA ASP A 204 0.80 8.31 -4.39
C ASP A 204 1.56 9.58 -4.75
N VAL A 205 2.85 9.40 -5.05
CA VAL A 205 3.79 10.44 -5.42
C VAL A 205 4.55 10.02 -6.66
N VAL A 206 4.60 10.90 -7.68
CA VAL A 206 5.65 10.86 -8.70
C VAL A 206 6.88 11.52 -8.10
N ALA A 207 8.01 10.83 -8.15
CA ALA A 207 9.30 11.27 -7.63
C ALA A 207 10.36 11.30 -8.72
N ALA A 208 11.21 12.34 -8.70
CA ALA A 208 12.33 12.54 -9.63
C ALA A 208 13.56 13.07 -8.89
N GLY A 209 14.71 13.05 -9.54
CA GLY A 209 15.95 13.64 -9.01
C GLY A 209 16.59 12.82 -7.90
N ALA A 210 17.12 13.49 -6.86
CA ALA A 210 18.00 12.90 -5.86
C ALA A 210 17.42 11.67 -5.12
N ILE A 211 16.10 11.59 -4.95
CA ILE A 211 15.45 10.53 -4.19
C ILE A 211 15.31 9.21 -4.95
N VAL A 212 15.32 9.23 -6.29
CA VAL A 212 15.06 8.02 -7.10
C VAL A 212 16.14 6.96 -6.93
N PRO A 213 17.46 7.27 -6.89
CA PRO A 213 18.48 6.29 -6.58
C PRO A 213 18.32 5.62 -5.21
N GLU A 214 17.81 6.34 -4.20
CA GLU A 214 17.54 5.77 -2.87
C GLU A 214 16.37 4.78 -2.91
N LEU A 215 15.29 5.12 -3.63
CA LEU A 215 14.17 4.22 -3.88
C LEU A 215 14.62 2.95 -4.62
N SER A 216 15.45 3.11 -5.65
CA SER A 216 16.02 1.98 -6.40
C SER A 216 16.95 1.12 -5.54
N ALA A 217 17.72 1.71 -4.63
CA ALA A 217 18.56 0.96 -3.70
C ALA A 217 17.71 0.12 -2.73
N SER A 218 16.57 0.67 -2.25
CA SER A 218 15.60 -0.10 -1.47
C SER A 218 15.06 -1.29 -2.29
N PHE A 219 14.62 -1.06 -3.53
CA PHE A 219 14.19 -2.14 -4.42
C PHE A 219 15.26 -3.21 -4.59
N ASP A 220 16.51 -2.82 -4.87
CA ASP A 220 17.62 -3.74 -5.08
C ASP A 220 17.92 -4.60 -3.85
N ALA A 221 17.79 -4.03 -2.64
CA ALA A 221 17.93 -4.76 -1.38
C ALA A 221 16.88 -5.89 -1.26
N PHE A 222 15.61 -5.58 -1.57
CA PHE A 222 14.54 -6.58 -1.57
C PHE A 222 14.71 -7.61 -2.68
N TRP A 223 15.01 -7.17 -3.91
CA TRP A 223 15.21 -8.02 -5.08
C TRP A 223 16.32 -9.04 -4.90
N ASN A 224 17.45 -8.63 -4.32
CA ASN A 224 18.59 -9.48 -4.12
C ASN A 224 18.54 -10.30 -2.82
N SER A 225 17.55 -10.04 -1.94
CA SER A 225 17.41 -10.71 -0.66
C SER A 225 17.12 -12.22 -0.79
N LYS A 226 17.44 -13.01 0.22
CA LYS A 226 17.14 -14.45 0.26
C LYS A 226 15.63 -14.76 0.14
N TYR A 227 14.76 -13.79 0.39
CA TYR A 227 13.30 -13.94 0.36
C TYR A 227 12.66 -13.74 -1.00
N ALA A 228 13.36 -13.11 -1.95
CA ALA A 228 12.91 -12.92 -3.32
C ALA A 228 13.28 -14.13 -4.16
N ILE A 229 12.30 -14.97 -4.50
CA ILE A 229 12.48 -16.25 -5.18
C ILE A 229 11.91 -16.17 -6.59
N PRO A 230 12.67 -16.55 -7.65
CA PRO A 230 12.12 -16.62 -9.01
C PRO A 230 10.85 -17.48 -9.05
N ILE A 231 9.82 -17.00 -9.74
CA ILE A 231 8.51 -17.68 -9.82
C ILE A 231 8.64 -19.12 -10.32
N GLY A 232 9.51 -19.39 -11.27
CA GLY A 232 9.77 -20.73 -11.80
C GLY A 232 10.37 -21.72 -10.80
N SER A 233 10.89 -21.24 -9.63
CA SER A 233 11.43 -22.10 -8.58
C SER A 233 10.38 -22.51 -7.54
N VAL A 234 9.19 -21.88 -7.54
CA VAL A 234 8.11 -22.16 -6.58
C VAL A 234 6.82 -22.64 -7.25
N ALA A 235 6.62 -22.35 -8.53
CA ALA A 235 5.49 -22.83 -9.29
C ALA A 235 5.59 -24.36 -9.52
N SER A 236 4.44 -25.06 -9.46
CA SER A 236 4.41 -26.49 -9.67
C SER A 236 4.52 -26.86 -11.16
N ALA A 237 4.93 -28.12 -11.45
CA ALA A 237 4.94 -28.65 -12.82
C ALA A 237 3.56 -28.60 -13.50
N VAL A 238 2.49 -28.73 -12.71
CA VAL A 238 1.10 -28.63 -13.21
C VAL A 238 0.78 -27.21 -13.69
N ASP A 239 1.36 -26.20 -13.05
CA ASP A 239 1.18 -24.81 -13.45
C ASP A 239 1.93 -24.49 -14.77
N THR A 240 3.02 -25.25 -15.06
CA THR A 240 3.82 -25.04 -16.28
C THR A 240 3.22 -25.69 -17.51
N GLU A 241 2.48 -26.81 -17.42
CA GLU A 241 1.83 -27.47 -18.57
C GLU A 241 0.81 -26.57 -19.28
N GLY A 242 0.22 -25.61 -18.58
CA GLY A 242 -0.68 -24.60 -19.16
C GLY A 242 -0.01 -23.28 -19.57
N ALA A 243 1.27 -23.07 -19.22
CA ALA A 243 1.95 -21.81 -19.49
C ALA A 243 2.22 -21.56 -21.01
N SER A 244 2.24 -22.63 -21.82
CA SER A 244 2.38 -22.56 -23.26
C SER A 244 1.05 -22.34 -24.01
N ALA A 245 -0.11 -22.47 -23.33
CA ALA A 245 -1.38 -22.07 -23.92
C ALA A 245 -1.38 -20.56 -24.11
N PRO A 246 -1.75 -20.04 -25.30
CA PRO A 246 -1.84 -18.61 -25.48
C PRO A 246 -2.79 -18.04 -24.41
N VAL A 247 -2.27 -17.20 -23.53
CA VAL A 247 -3.12 -16.29 -22.77
C VAL A 247 -3.77 -15.44 -23.86
N VAL A 248 -5.06 -15.66 -24.10
CA VAL A 248 -5.81 -14.83 -25.06
C VAL A 248 -5.68 -13.42 -24.54
N GLU A 249 -4.82 -12.62 -25.20
CA GLU A 249 -4.73 -11.20 -24.90
C GLU A 249 -6.12 -10.63 -25.22
N PRO A 250 -6.79 -10.03 -24.25
CA PRO A 250 -8.07 -9.38 -24.53
C PRO A 250 -7.83 -8.30 -25.59
N ASP A 251 -8.82 -8.09 -26.44
CA ASP A 251 -8.84 -6.96 -27.38
C ASP A 251 -8.81 -5.67 -26.53
N PHE A 252 -7.64 -5.02 -26.46
CA PHE A 252 -7.40 -3.81 -25.69
C PHE A 252 -7.97 -2.58 -26.39
N SER A 253 -9.26 -2.63 -26.76
CA SER A 253 -10.00 -1.41 -27.05
C SER A 253 -10.27 -0.67 -25.72
N MET A 254 -9.23 -0.01 -25.18
CA MET A 254 -9.39 0.90 -24.05
C MET A 254 -10.44 1.95 -24.40
N SER A 255 -11.41 2.16 -23.51
CA SER A 255 -12.33 3.28 -23.65
C SER A 255 -11.48 4.58 -23.68
N ALA A 256 -11.67 5.41 -24.68
CA ALA A 256 -10.87 6.62 -24.97
C ALA A 256 -10.75 7.63 -23.80
N ASN A 257 -11.51 7.45 -22.73
CA ASN A 257 -11.54 8.33 -21.56
C ASN A 257 -10.26 8.27 -20.68
N TRP A 258 -9.41 7.24 -20.82
CA TRP A 258 -8.18 7.11 -20.05
C TRP A 258 -7.06 8.03 -20.52
N LEU A 259 -7.06 8.37 -21.82
CA LEU A 259 -6.05 9.24 -22.43
C LEU A 259 -6.17 10.71 -22.01
N GLU A 260 -7.32 11.12 -21.45
CA GLU A 260 -7.52 12.51 -21.02
C GLU A 260 -6.68 12.89 -19.77
N HIS A 261 -6.17 11.90 -19.03
CA HIS A 261 -5.37 12.09 -17.80
C HIS A 261 -3.96 11.54 -17.91
N GLU A 262 -3.47 11.24 -19.13
CA GLU A 262 -2.12 10.74 -19.35
C GLU A 262 -1.09 11.73 -18.78
N LEU A 263 -0.15 11.20 -17.99
CA LEU A 263 0.98 11.99 -17.50
C LEU A 263 1.81 12.43 -18.69
N ASP A 264 1.78 13.72 -19.03
CA ASP A 264 2.75 14.27 -19.98
C ASP A 264 4.14 14.23 -19.35
N VAL A 265 4.86 13.11 -19.55
CA VAL A 265 6.21 12.92 -18.99
C VAL A 265 7.20 13.98 -19.46
N ARG A 266 6.93 14.65 -20.62
CA ARG A 266 7.79 15.73 -21.15
C ARG A 266 7.57 17.05 -20.41
N ASN A 267 6.43 17.21 -19.75
CA ASN A 267 6.06 18.45 -19.07
C ASN A 267 5.48 18.17 -17.66
N VAL A 268 6.02 17.15 -16.98
CA VAL A 268 5.61 16.84 -15.59
C VAL A 268 5.88 18.05 -14.71
N GLN A 269 4.82 18.60 -14.13
CA GLN A 269 4.95 19.68 -13.16
C GLN A 269 5.42 19.11 -11.82
N LEU A 270 6.67 19.37 -11.45
CA LEU A 270 7.30 18.87 -10.23
C LEU A 270 7.60 20.03 -9.27
N THR A 271 7.28 19.85 -8.01
CA THR A 271 7.71 20.74 -6.92
C THR A 271 9.06 20.22 -6.41
N TRP A 272 10.14 21.00 -6.63
CA TRP A 272 11.50 20.61 -6.26
C TRP A 272 11.79 20.99 -4.80
N VAL A 273 11.95 19.97 -3.96
CA VAL A 273 12.04 20.13 -2.50
C VAL A 273 12.99 19.09 -1.89
N PRO A 274 13.49 19.30 -0.67
CA PRO A 274 14.17 18.24 0.07
C PRO A 274 13.22 17.10 0.38
N ALA A 275 13.66 15.88 0.10
CA ALA A 275 12.92 14.66 0.43
C ALA A 275 13.89 13.53 0.81
N THR A 276 13.44 12.57 1.60
CA THR A 276 14.21 11.43 2.10
C THR A 276 13.36 10.17 2.01
N VAL A 277 13.97 9.04 1.65
CA VAL A 277 13.34 7.73 1.70
C VAL A 277 13.40 7.17 3.11
N LEU A 278 12.27 6.72 3.63
CA LEU A 278 12.21 5.81 4.77
C LEU A 278 11.79 4.44 4.25
N ALA A 279 12.58 3.42 4.54
CA ALA A 279 12.32 2.06 4.06
C ALA A 279 12.82 1.02 5.07
N ASP A 280 11.97 0.08 5.40
CA ASP A 280 12.39 -1.11 6.15
C ASP A 280 13.34 -1.97 5.32
N GLN A 281 14.24 -2.64 5.99
CA GLN A 281 15.13 -3.61 5.36
C GLN A 281 14.43 -4.97 5.17
N PRO A 282 14.81 -5.78 4.15
CA PRO A 282 14.28 -7.13 3.99
C PRO A 282 14.48 -8.03 5.22
N ALA A 283 15.46 -7.72 6.07
CA ALA A 283 15.75 -8.43 7.31
C ALA A 283 14.65 -8.30 8.36
N LYS A 284 13.84 -7.21 8.33
CA LYS A 284 12.69 -7.03 9.26
C LYS A 284 11.71 -8.20 9.25
N ILE A 285 11.65 -8.96 8.15
CA ILE A 285 10.81 -10.15 8.08
C ILE A 285 11.53 -11.43 8.54
N ALA A 286 12.76 -11.32 9.02
CA ALA A 286 13.53 -12.46 9.51
C ALA A 286 13.17 -12.78 10.98
N GLU A 287 13.07 -14.06 11.30
CA GLU A 287 12.82 -14.53 12.68
C GLU A 287 13.95 -14.16 13.67
N GLU A 288 15.10 -13.72 13.17
CA GLU A 288 16.34 -13.54 13.95
C GLU A 288 16.56 -12.09 14.43
N SER A 289 15.74 -11.13 13.97
CA SER A 289 15.88 -9.74 14.43
C SER A 289 15.24 -9.56 15.80
N SER A 290 16.03 -9.16 16.80
CA SER A 290 15.49 -8.74 18.09
C SER A 290 14.73 -7.41 17.90
N PRO A 291 13.48 -7.29 18.39
CA PRO A 291 12.68 -6.07 18.22
C PRO A 291 13.30 -4.79 18.79
N GLU A 292 14.33 -4.92 19.62
CA GLU A 292 14.96 -3.81 20.33
C GLU A 292 16.14 -3.14 19.57
N GLU A 293 16.65 -3.79 18.50
CA GLU A 293 17.86 -3.33 17.77
C GLU A 293 17.55 -2.84 16.34
N GLU A 294 16.33 -2.96 15.88
CA GLU A 294 16.00 -2.68 14.48
C GLU A 294 15.49 -1.24 14.29
N VAL A 295 16.25 -0.47 13.51
CA VAL A 295 15.77 0.82 12.98
C VAL A 295 14.66 0.52 11.99
N THR A 296 13.42 0.83 12.37
CA THR A 296 12.24 0.63 11.52
C THR A 296 11.67 1.99 11.11
N ILE A 297 11.02 2.01 9.95
CA ILE A 297 10.29 3.21 9.49
C ILE A 297 9.27 3.70 10.54
N ALA A 298 8.67 2.81 11.33
CA ALA A 298 7.74 3.18 12.40
C ALA A 298 8.41 4.01 13.50
N ASN A 299 9.68 3.67 13.86
CA ASN A 299 10.45 4.43 14.83
C ASN A 299 10.81 5.83 14.30
N ASP A 300 11.21 5.90 13.02
CA ASP A 300 11.52 7.19 12.38
C ASP A 300 10.27 8.08 12.29
N ILE A 301 9.13 7.51 11.96
CA ILE A 301 7.84 8.23 11.94
C ILE A 301 7.42 8.69 13.34
N ALA A 302 7.60 7.85 14.37
CA ALA A 302 7.33 8.27 15.75
C ALA A 302 8.23 9.44 16.18
N ALA A 303 9.51 9.41 15.82
CA ALA A 303 10.45 10.51 16.07
C ALA A 303 10.03 11.80 15.35
N LEU A 304 9.62 11.70 14.06
CA LEU A 304 9.10 12.85 13.31
C LEU A 304 7.82 13.43 13.94
N MET A 305 6.90 12.58 14.40
CA MET A 305 5.68 13.04 15.08
C MET A 305 5.99 13.82 16.36
N GLN A 306 7.05 13.46 17.11
CA GLN A 306 7.50 14.18 18.31
C GLN A 306 8.00 15.58 18.02
N GLU A 307 8.41 15.88 16.79
CA GLU A 307 8.86 17.19 16.37
C GLU A 307 7.72 18.21 16.21
N ALA A 308 6.46 17.76 16.16
CA ALA A 308 5.29 18.62 15.98
C ALA A 308 5.19 19.68 17.10
N LYS A 309 4.95 20.94 16.71
CA LYS A 309 4.81 22.09 17.62
C LYS A 309 3.43 22.75 17.56
N GLN A 310 2.74 22.65 16.43
CA GLN A 310 1.46 23.31 16.19
C GLN A 310 0.36 22.33 15.83
N GLU A 311 0.59 21.50 14.81
CA GLU A 311 -0.43 20.60 14.28
C GLU A 311 0.19 19.27 13.80
N LEU A 312 -0.47 18.18 14.14
CA LEU A 312 -0.23 16.86 13.57
C LEU A 312 -1.51 16.36 12.91
N ILE A 313 -1.43 16.09 11.61
CA ILE A 313 -2.49 15.43 10.84
C ILE A 313 -2.07 13.99 10.55
N ILE A 314 -2.95 13.03 10.83
CA ILE A 314 -2.77 11.61 10.55
C ILE A 314 -3.90 11.17 9.62
N ILE A 315 -3.55 10.62 8.47
CA ILE A 315 -4.46 9.95 7.54
C ILE A 315 -4.02 8.50 7.48
N SER A 316 -4.85 7.59 8.00
CA SER A 316 -4.54 6.16 8.01
C SER A 316 -5.80 5.33 7.96
N PRO A 317 -5.93 4.37 7.01
CA PRO A 317 -7.09 3.49 6.91
C PRO A 317 -7.23 2.59 8.13
N TYR A 318 -6.09 2.17 8.70
CA TYR A 318 -5.97 1.34 9.88
C TYR A 318 -5.25 2.15 10.95
N PHE A 319 -5.97 2.43 12.03
CA PHE A 319 -5.46 3.30 13.11
C PHE A 319 -5.62 2.61 14.46
N ILE A 320 -4.57 1.90 14.88
CA ILE A 320 -4.50 1.21 16.18
C ILE A 320 -3.24 1.69 16.89
N PRO A 321 -3.29 2.84 17.60
CA PRO A 321 -2.11 3.50 18.13
C PRO A 321 -1.38 2.72 19.23
N GLY A 322 -2.00 1.71 19.79
CA GLY A 322 -1.42 0.96 20.90
C GLY A 322 -1.10 1.84 22.12
N LYS A 323 -0.36 1.28 23.07
CA LYS A 323 0.04 2.03 24.28
C LYS A 323 1.03 3.15 23.97
N GLN A 324 1.98 2.89 23.09
CA GLN A 324 3.04 3.85 22.73
C GLN A 324 2.49 5.04 21.93
N GLY A 325 1.66 4.79 20.90
CA GLY A 325 1.02 5.85 20.13
C GLY A 325 0.06 6.69 20.98
N MET A 326 -0.69 6.09 21.91
CA MET A 326 -1.54 6.83 22.86
C MET A 326 -0.72 7.69 23.83
N ALA A 327 0.45 7.24 24.26
CA ALA A 327 1.37 8.06 25.10
C ALA A 327 1.89 9.26 24.29
N LEU A 328 2.37 9.04 23.08
CA LEU A 328 2.84 10.10 22.18
C LEU A 328 1.75 11.16 21.90
N ILE A 329 0.53 10.73 21.53
CA ILE A 329 -0.59 11.64 21.27
C ILE A 329 -0.92 12.47 22.52
N ARG A 330 -0.89 11.85 23.71
CA ARG A 330 -1.11 12.57 24.98
C ARG A 330 -0.05 13.64 25.23
N GLU A 331 1.22 13.35 25.01
CA GLU A 331 2.34 14.28 25.16
C GLU A 331 2.22 15.45 24.18
N LEU A 332 1.90 15.20 22.93
CA LEU A 332 1.71 16.23 21.92
C LEU A 332 0.56 17.18 22.29
N ILE A 333 -0.59 16.64 22.70
CA ILE A 333 -1.73 17.47 23.11
C ILE A 333 -1.41 18.25 24.38
N ALA A 334 -0.73 17.64 25.37
CA ALA A 334 -0.30 18.33 26.58
C ALA A 334 0.68 19.48 26.29
N SER A 335 1.44 19.38 25.19
CA SER A 335 2.35 20.43 24.69
C SER A 335 1.63 21.48 23.82
N GLY A 336 0.31 21.37 23.64
CA GLY A 336 -0.50 22.32 22.87
C GLY A 336 -0.59 22.02 21.36
N VAL A 337 -0.13 20.86 20.90
CA VAL A 337 -0.25 20.44 19.50
C VAL A 337 -1.67 20.04 19.20
N ARG A 338 -2.26 20.56 18.12
CA ARG A 338 -3.55 20.13 17.59
C ARG A 338 -3.36 18.80 16.84
N VAL A 339 -4.07 17.75 17.26
CA VAL A 339 -4.02 16.45 16.60
C VAL A 339 -5.33 16.18 15.85
N ARG A 340 -5.23 15.94 14.54
CA ARG A 340 -6.36 15.63 13.65
C ARG A 340 -6.15 14.25 13.03
N ILE A 341 -7.17 13.41 13.05
CA ILE A 341 -7.08 12.04 12.52
C ILE A 341 -8.25 11.78 11.59
N LEU A 342 -7.95 11.23 10.41
CA LEU A 342 -8.91 10.64 9.48
C LEU A 342 -8.61 9.15 9.34
N THR A 343 -9.62 8.32 9.61
CA THR A 343 -9.57 6.87 9.43
C THR A 343 -10.87 6.37 8.80
N ASN A 344 -11.03 5.06 8.61
CA ASN A 344 -12.28 4.47 8.13
C ASN A 344 -13.34 4.39 9.25
N SER A 345 -14.60 4.54 8.87
CA SER A 345 -15.72 4.06 9.70
C SER A 345 -15.89 2.55 9.53
N LEU A 346 -16.64 1.91 10.43
CA LEU A 346 -16.98 0.49 10.29
C LEU A 346 -17.66 0.17 8.94
N ALA A 347 -18.47 1.08 8.42
CA ALA A 347 -19.16 0.89 7.14
C ALA A 347 -18.27 1.12 5.91
N SER A 348 -17.13 1.81 6.04
CA SER A 348 -16.21 2.11 4.94
C SER A 348 -14.96 1.23 4.92
N THR A 349 -14.62 0.58 6.05
CA THR A 349 -13.41 -0.25 6.12
C THR A 349 -13.52 -1.51 5.28
N ASP A 350 -12.44 -1.89 4.62
CA ASP A 350 -12.25 -3.19 3.97
C ASP A 350 -11.81 -4.29 4.96
N SER A 351 -11.44 -3.90 6.20
CA SER A 351 -11.02 -4.81 7.27
C SER A 351 -11.80 -4.56 8.58
N PRO A 352 -12.97 -5.17 8.75
CA PRO A 352 -13.80 -4.98 9.97
C PRO A 352 -13.12 -5.38 11.28
N LEU A 353 -12.14 -6.31 11.23
CA LEU A 353 -11.38 -6.70 12.42
C LEU A 353 -10.47 -5.56 12.92
N VAL A 354 -9.92 -4.75 12.03
CA VAL A 354 -9.11 -3.58 12.39
C VAL A 354 -9.97 -2.53 13.07
N ASP A 355 -11.24 -2.34 12.64
CA ASP A 355 -12.16 -1.42 13.30
C ASP A 355 -12.45 -1.84 14.75
N ILE A 356 -12.46 -3.14 15.07
CA ILE A 356 -12.56 -3.64 16.45
C ILE A 356 -11.39 -3.11 17.30
N GLY A 357 -10.16 -3.20 16.78
CA GLY A 357 -8.95 -2.68 17.44
C GLY A 357 -9.06 -1.18 17.68
N TYR A 358 -9.32 -0.43 16.61
CA TYR A 358 -9.48 1.02 16.64
C TYR A 358 -10.58 1.47 17.59
N GLY A 359 -11.73 0.83 17.59
CA GLY A 359 -12.89 1.18 18.43
C GLY A 359 -12.59 1.24 19.93
N ARG A 360 -11.58 0.50 20.40
CA ARG A 360 -11.10 0.53 21.80
C ARG A 360 -10.50 1.89 22.19
N TYR A 361 -9.97 2.64 21.22
CA TYR A 361 -9.27 3.90 21.43
C TYR A 361 -10.14 5.14 21.22
N ARG A 362 -11.28 5.06 20.52
CA ARG A 362 -12.16 6.18 20.16
C ARG A 362 -12.46 7.13 21.35
N ILE A 363 -12.95 6.58 22.46
CA ILE A 363 -13.32 7.38 23.64
C ILE A 363 -12.10 8.04 24.28
N ALA A 364 -10.98 7.34 24.36
CA ALA A 364 -9.76 7.86 24.96
C ALA A 364 -9.18 9.01 24.10
N LEU A 365 -9.16 8.87 22.79
CA LEU A 365 -8.73 9.90 21.84
C LEU A 365 -9.60 11.17 21.95
N LEU A 366 -10.93 11.00 21.95
CA LEU A 366 -11.87 12.12 22.10
C LEU A 366 -11.72 12.83 23.45
N LYS A 367 -11.48 12.10 24.55
CA LYS A 367 -11.21 12.69 25.87
C LYS A 367 -9.90 13.48 25.93
N LEU A 368 -8.90 13.08 25.14
CA LEU A 368 -7.66 13.86 25.02
C LEU A 368 -7.84 15.14 24.19
N GLY A 369 -8.93 15.27 23.43
CA GLY A 369 -9.18 16.44 22.57
C GLY A 369 -8.72 16.24 21.13
N VAL A 370 -8.48 15.00 20.68
CA VAL A 370 -8.19 14.69 19.28
C VAL A 370 -9.40 15.04 18.42
N GLU A 371 -9.16 15.73 17.30
CA GLU A 371 -10.16 15.92 16.24
C GLU A 371 -10.21 14.67 15.37
N LEU A 372 -11.26 13.85 15.58
CA LEU A 372 -11.37 12.51 15.00
C LEU A 372 -12.47 12.49 13.94
N HIS A 373 -12.09 12.04 12.74
CA HIS A 373 -12.96 11.89 11.59
C HIS A 373 -12.94 10.44 11.09
N GLU A 374 -14.12 9.91 10.77
CA GLU A 374 -14.28 8.59 10.16
C GLU A 374 -14.91 8.73 8.78
N MET A 375 -14.23 8.19 7.76
CA MET A 375 -14.68 8.27 6.37
C MET A 375 -16.02 7.58 6.18
N ARG A 376 -16.88 8.17 5.36
CA ARG A 376 -18.17 7.61 4.99
C ARG A 376 -18.02 6.64 3.82
N PRO A 377 -18.83 5.56 3.76
CA PRO A 377 -18.81 4.63 2.62
C PRO A 377 -19.33 5.28 1.32
N LYS A 378 -20.10 6.37 1.39
CA LYS A 378 -20.64 7.09 0.23
C LYS A 378 -20.20 8.54 0.26
N LEU A 379 -19.37 8.90 -0.70
CA LEU A 379 -18.94 10.28 -0.89
C LEU A 379 -19.95 11.06 -1.72
N GLY A 380 -20.16 12.34 -1.39
CA GLY A 380 -21.03 13.23 -2.13
C GLY A 380 -20.46 13.63 -3.50
N GLN A 381 -21.26 14.33 -4.33
CA GLN A 381 -20.86 14.75 -5.70
C GLN A 381 -19.59 15.63 -5.73
N LYS A 382 -19.30 16.34 -4.66
CA LYS A 382 -18.11 17.20 -4.55
C LYS A 382 -16.79 16.40 -4.59
N HIS A 383 -16.86 15.10 -4.30
CA HIS A 383 -15.71 14.19 -4.26
C HIS A 383 -15.61 13.29 -5.49
N ALA A 384 -16.21 13.67 -6.63
CA ALA A 384 -16.24 12.87 -7.86
C ALA A 384 -14.84 12.46 -8.36
N ARG A 385 -13.79 13.26 -8.08
CA ARG A 385 -12.39 12.93 -8.41
C ARG A 385 -11.86 11.65 -7.72
N PHE A 386 -12.42 11.32 -6.55
CA PHE A 386 -12.08 10.08 -5.83
C PHE A 386 -13.08 8.95 -6.11
N HIS A 387 -14.18 9.28 -6.80
CA HIS A 387 -15.32 8.39 -6.86
C HIS A 387 -16.24 8.71 -8.06
N PRO A 388 -15.84 8.33 -9.30
CA PRO A 388 -16.60 8.64 -10.51
C PRO A 388 -17.96 7.92 -10.57
N PHE A 389 -18.11 6.77 -9.86
CA PHE A 389 -19.35 6.01 -9.84
C PHE A 389 -20.20 6.37 -8.63
N ARG A 390 -21.33 7.05 -8.85
CA ARG A 390 -22.27 7.49 -7.79
C ARG A 390 -22.81 6.37 -6.89
N SER A 391 -22.70 5.11 -7.28
CA SER A 391 -23.25 3.95 -6.59
C SER A 391 -22.23 3.12 -5.84
N SER A 392 -20.91 3.28 -6.08
CA SER A 392 -19.90 2.48 -5.41
C SER A 392 -19.61 2.99 -4.00
N ASN A 393 -19.11 2.12 -3.13
CA ASN A 393 -18.63 2.52 -1.82
C ASN A 393 -17.21 3.10 -1.94
N ALA A 394 -16.85 3.93 -0.97
CA ALA A 394 -15.51 4.46 -0.83
C ALA A 394 -14.89 3.92 0.47
N SER A 395 -13.61 3.58 0.42
CA SER A 395 -12.79 3.20 1.57
C SER A 395 -11.51 4.01 1.56
N LEU A 396 -11.10 4.55 2.71
CA LEU A 396 -9.81 5.18 2.85
C LEU A 396 -8.71 4.13 2.74
N HIS A 397 -7.67 4.42 1.94
CA HIS A 397 -6.47 3.58 1.90
C HIS A 397 -5.19 4.43 1.91
N ALA A 398 -5.27 5.76 1.86
CA ALA A 398 -4.13 6.67 1.97
C ALA A 398 -3.45 6.59 3.34
N LYS A 399 -2.11 6.61 3.35
CA LYS A 399 -1.27 6.66 4.54
C LYS A 399 -0.38 7.89 4.43
N ALA A 400 -0.74 8.92 5.19
CA ALA A 400 -0.01 10.18 5.17
C ALA A 400 0.00 10.85 6.55
N LEU A 401 1.06 11.61 6.81
CA LEU A 401 1.18 12.50 7.96
C LEU A 401 1.51 13.90 7.46
N VAL A 402 0.97 14.93 8.13
CA VAL A 402 1.42 16.32 7.94
C VAL A 402 1.79 16.90 9.31
N ILE A 403 2.99 17.46 9.39
CA ILE A 403 3.53 18.05 10.62
C ILE A 403 3.75 19.54 10.38
N ASP A 404 3.07 20.37 11.17
CA ASP A 404 3.20 21.82 11.19
C ASP A 404 3.08 22.51 9.81
N GLN A 405 2.28 21.91 8.90
CA GLN A 405 2.11 22.36 7.51
C GLN A 405 3.44 22.52 6.75
N LYS A 406 4.46 21.73 7.08
CA LYS A 406 5.82 21.81 6.53
C LYS A 406 6.41 20.48 6.11
N ILE A 407 6.22 19.44 6.92
CA ILE A 407 6.75 18.09 6.68
C ILE A 407 5.57 17.18 6.36
N VAL A 408 5.73 16.38 5.31
CA VAL A 408 4.74 15.39 4.89
C VAL A 408 5.42 14.03 4.82
N PHE A 409 4.79 13.01 5.38
CA PHE A 409 5.08 11.63 5.06
C PHE A 409 3.98 11.06 4.16
N ILE A 410 4.35 10.34 3.12
CA ILE A 410 3.44 9.57 2.26
C ILE A 410 4.10 8.23 1.98
N GLY A 411 3.36 7.12 2.16
CA GLY A 411 3.91 5.80 1.91
C GLY A 411 2.92 4.67 2.16
N SER A 412 3.45 3.51 2.51
CA SER A 412 2.67 2.30 2.72
C SER A 412 2.32 2.02 4.20
N LEU A 413 2.97 2.71 5.17
CA LEU A 413 2.87 2.47 6.60
C LEU A 413 1.49 2.84 7.16
N ASN A 414 0.73 1.87 7.65
CA ASN A 414 -0.45 2.13 8.48
C ASN A 414 -0.03 2.45 9.93
N MET A 415 -0.92 3.12 10.66
CA MET A 415 -0.73 3.40 12.08
C MET A 415 -1.25 2.24 12.93
N ASP A 416 -0.66 1.06 12.77
CA ASP A 416 -0.99 -0.17 13.49
C ASP A 416 0.26 -0.99 13.84
N GLU A 417 0.12 -1.94 14.76
CA GLU A 417 1.23 -2.80 15.23
C GLU A 417 1.75 -3.72 14.11
N ARG A 418 0.89 -4.11 13.15
CA ARG A 418 1.28 -4.97 12.05
C ARG A 418 2.26 -4.27 11.11
N SER A 419 1.97 -3.02 10.71
CA SER A 419 2.88 -2.21 9.90
C SER A 419 4.15 -1.84 10.69
N ALA A 420 4.02 -1.56 11.99
CA ALA A 420 5.16 -1.21 12.81
C ALA A 420 6.16 -2.35 12.97
N ARG A 421 5.70 -3.61 13.15
CA ARG A 421 6.55 -4.73 13.59
C ARG A 421 6.65 -5.90 12.62
N ILE A 422 5.66 -6.13 11.77
CA ILE A 422 5.53 -7.37 11.01
C ILE A 422 5.80 -7.15 9.52
N ASN A 423 5.18 -6.14 8.92
CA ASN A 423 5.35 -5.86 7.50
C ASN A 423 6.56 -4.97 7.26
N SER A 424 7.19 -5.13 6.09
CA SER A 424 8.11 -4.11 5.62
C SER A 424 7.36 -3.00 4.88
N GLU A 425 7.77 -1.77 5.10
CA GLU A 425 7.11 -0.57 4.61
C GLU A 425 8.10 0.34 3.87
N LEU A 426 7.56 1.25 3.06
CA LEU A 426 8.29 2.23 2.27
C LEU A 426 7.52 3.54 2.24
N GLY A 427 8.19 4.68 2.35
CA GLY A 427 7.58 5.99 2.17
C GLY A 427 8.59 7.11 2.04
N LEU A 428 8.07 8.30 1.76
CA LEU A 428 8.84 9.52 1.56
C LEU A 428 8.52 10.53 2.66
N VAL A 429 9.55 11.12 3.23
CA VAL A 429 9.45 12.34 4.04
C VAL A 429 9.80 13.53 3.15
N ILE A 430 8.88 14.46 2.98
CA ILE A 430 8.94 15.57 2.05
C ILE A 430 8.86 16.88 2.85
N SER A 431 9.87 17.75 2.73
CA SER A 431 9.90 19.05 3.39
C SER A 431 9.35 20.12 2.43
N SER A 432 8.04 20.38 2.48
CA SER A 432 7.36 21.32 1.58
C SER A 432 6.04 21.83 2.15
N THR A 433 5.93 23.15 2.29
CA THR A 433 4.65 23.79 2.67
C THR A 433 3.59 23.70 1.58
N GLU A 434 4.00 23.59 0.32
CA GLU A 434 3.08 23.43 -0.81
C GLU A 434 2.46 22.04 -0.81
N ILE A 435 3.28 20.99 -0.73
CA ILE A 435 2.82 19.60 -0.67
C ILE A 435 1.99 19.38 0.62
N ALA A 436 2.42 19.96 1.76
CA ALA A 436 1.67 19.90 3.01
C ALA A 436 0.27 20.50 2.87
N ARG A 437 0.13 21.67 2.22
CA ARG A 437 -1.19 22.27 1.95
C ARG A 437 -2.06 21.40 1.03
N GLN A 438 -1.48 20.77 0.00
CA GLN A 438 -2.21 19.88 -0.90
C GLN A 438 -2.78 18.67 -0.12
N VAL A 439 -1.97 18.02 0.72
CA VAL A 439 -2.42 16.88 1.55
C VAL A 439 -3.45 17.32 2.60
N THR A 440 -3.24 18.49 3.22
CA THR A 440 -4.20 19.05 4.20
C THR A 440 -5.53 19.39 3.53
N SER A 441 -5.50 19.98 2.33
CA SER A 441 -6.72 20.26 1.57
C SER A 441 -7.52 19.01 1.25
N LEU A 442 -6.83 17.89 0.95
CA LEU A 442 -7.49 16.59 0.76
C LEU A 442 -8.23 16.14 2.04
N LEU A 443 -7.59 16.27 3.22
CA LEU A 443 -8.24 15.98 4.50
C LEU A 443 -9.44 16.91 4.73
N ASP A 444 -9.29 18.21 4.51
CA ASP A 444 -10.34 19.21 4.75
C ASP A 444 -11.55 18.98 3.83
N ASP A 445 -11.31 18.65 2.57
CA ASP A 445 -12.35 18.27 1.62
C ASP A 445 -13.15 17.06 2.14
N LEU A 446 -12.44 15.98 2.52
CA LEU A 446 -13.08 14.75 3.04
C LEU A 446 -13.76 15.00 4.39
N SER A 447 -13.23 15.88 5.24
CA SER A 447 -13.78 16.19 6.55
C SER A 447 -15.09 16.99 6.47
N THR A 448 -15.36 17.70 5.37
CA THR A 448 -16.54 18.55 5.23
C THR A 448 -17.82 17.73 5.02
N ASP A 449 -17.86 16.82 4.05
CA ASP A 449 -19.05 16.00 3.78
C ASP A 449 -18.74 14.54 3.41
N GLY A 450 -17.44 14.18 3.36
CA GLY A 450 -16.93 12.82 3.10
C GLY A 450 -16.69 11.98 4.36
N SER A 451 -16.86 12.53 5.55
CA SER A 451 -16.64 11.83 6.82
C SER A 451 -17.68 12.16 7.89
N TYR A 452 -17.65 11.37 8.95
CA TYR A 452 -18.32 11.69 10.23
C TYR A 452 -17.29 12.34 11.15
N LYS A 453 -17.65 13.49 11.75
CA LYS A 453 -16.91 14.03 12.88
C LYS A 453 -17.39 13.35 14.16
N LEU A 454 -16.47 12.81 14.97
CA LEU A 454 -16.79 12.17 16.21
C LEU A 454 -16.75 13.15 17.38
N ARG A 455 -17.62 12.96 18.34
CA ARG A 455 -17.62 13.67 19.63
C ARG A 455 -18.20 12.80 20.73
N LEU A 456 -18.06 13.23 21.97
CA LEU A 456 -18.73 12.61 23.13
C LEU A 456 -20.00 13.38 23.46
N ASP A 457 -21.08 12.64 23.78
CA ASP A 457 -22.31 13.20 24.37
C ASP A 457 -22.06 13.58 25.85
N ALA A 458 -23.08 14.16 26.50
CA ALA A 458 -23.00 14.55 27.91
C ALA A 458 -22.79 13.36 28.87
N ARG A 459 -23.03 12.12 28.42
CA ARG A 459 -22.83 10.87 29.18
C ARG A 459 -21.50 10.19 28.87
N GLY A 460 -20.71 10.74 27.92
CA GLY A 460 -19.44 10.19 27.51
C GLY A 460 -19.54 9.06 26.46
N HIS A 461 -20.67 8.93 25.74
CA HIS A 461 -20.81 8.02 24.61
C HIS A 461 -20.42 8.71 23.33
N VAL A 462 -19.93 7.94 22.36
CA VAL A 462 -19.55 8.44 21.04
C VAL A 462 -20.79 8.79 20.22
N GLU A 463 -20.75 9.98 19.62
CA GLU A 463 -21.69 10.43 18.58
C GLU A 463 -20.94 10.67 17.29
N TRP A 464 -21.51 10.22 16.18
CA TRP A 464 -21.06 10.53 14.83
C TRP A 464 -21.94 11.64 14.25
N VAL A 465 -21.32 12.71 13.76
CA VAL A 465 -22.01 13.89 13.26
C VAL A 465 -21.62 14.10 11.79
N SER A 466 -22.60 14.28 10.91
CA SER A 466 -22.35 14.70 9.53
C SER A 466 -23.33 15.78 9.09
N GLY A 467 -22.95 16.57 8.06
CA GLY A 467 -23.73 17.68 7.51
C GLY A 467 -23.39 19.02 8.13
N ASP A 468 -23.80 20.10 7.43
CA ASP A 468 -23.59 21.49 7.84
C ASP A 468 -24.40 21.86 9.07
N ALA A 469 -24.04 22.94 9.75
CA ALA A 469 -24.60 23.39 11.03
C ALA A 469 -26.15 23.52 11.06
N GLY A 470 -26.83 23.67 9.90
CA GLY A 470 -28.29 23.75 9.80
C GLY A 470 -28.99 22.44 9.48
N ALA A 471 -28.27 21.37 9.13
CA ALA A 471 -28.81 20.07 8.72
C ALA A 471 -27.98 18.89 9.25
N GLN A 472 -27.44 19.03 10.47
CA GLN A 472 -26.64 17.97 11.10
C GLN A 472 -27.48 16.74 11.39
N LYS A 473 -26.95 15.58 10.96
CA LYS A 473 -27.45 14.26 11.35
C LYS A 473 -26.51 13.65 12.38
N ILE A 474 -27.08 13.13 13.45
CA ILE A 474 -26.34 12.53 14.57
C ILE A 474 -26.73 11.06 14.70
N TRP A 475 -25.73 10.21 14.86
CA TRP A 475 -25.89 8.79 15.13
C TRP A 475 -25.26 8.46 16.49
N HIS A 476 -25.89 7.56 17.22
CA HIS A 476 -25.44 7.06 18.54
C HIS A 476 -24.89 5.63 18.47
N THR A 477 -24.75 5.09 17.27
CA THR A 477 -24.12 3.80 16.95
C THR A 477 -23.44 3.95 15.60
N ASP A 478 -22.47 3.08 15.31
CA ASP A 478 -21.74 3.11 14.02
C ASP A 478 -22.71 3.28 12.85
N PRO A 479 -22.58 4.40 12.08
CA PRO A 479 -23.50 4.72 10.99
C PRO A 479 -23.45 3.70 9.86
N GLU A 480 -24.58 3.54 9.16
CA GLU A 480 -24.69 2.72 7.94
C GLU A 480 -24.29 1.25 8.13
N THR A 481 -24.33 0.73 9.39
CA THR A 481 -24.05 -0.66 9.75
C THR A 481 -25.29 -1.36 10.30
N SER A 482 -25.38 -2.68 10.14
CA SER A 482 -26.46 -3.48 10.66
C SER A 482 -26.26 -3.83 12.15
N ARG A 483 -27.37 -4.10 12.88
CA ARG A 483 -27.29 -4.59 14.27
C ARG A 483 -26.60 -5.95 14.37
N THR A 484 -26.79 -6.80 13.38
CA THR A 484 -26.20 -8.13 13.32
C THR A 484 -24.69 -8.04 13.11
N GLU A 485 -24.22 -7.18 12.22
CA GLU A 485 -22.80 -6.94 11.98
C GLU A 485 -22.09 -6.46 13.25
N ARG A 486 -22.60 -5.42 13.92
CA ARG A 486 -22.04 -4.93 15.17
C ARG A 486 -22.01 -6.00 16.28
N LEU A 487 -23.06 -6.85 16.36
CA LEU A 487 -23.10 -7.95 17.32
C LEU A 487 -22.03 -9.00 17.02
N TRP A 488 -21.86 -9.39 15.74
CA TRP A 488 -20.83 -10.34 15.33
C TRP A 488 -19.43 -9.82 15.63
N LEU A 489 -19.13 -8.56 15.29
CA LEU A 489 -17.84 -7.94 15.58
C LEU A 489 -17.56 -7.86 17.09
N LYS A 490 -18.58 -7.55 17.89
CA LYS A 490 -18.44 -7.58 19.34
C LYS A 490 -18.12 -8.98 19.89
N LEU A 491 -18.67 -10.04 19.31
CA LEU A 491 -18.35 -11.42 19.68
C LEU A 491 -16.93 -11.82 19.23
N LEU A 492 -16.44 -11.29 18.13
CA LEU A 492 -15.08 -11.56 17.62
C LEU A 492 -14.00 -10.71 18.31
N SER A 493 -14.37 -9.64 19.00
CA SER A 493 -13.44 -8.70 19.65
C SER A 493 -12.39 -9.36 20.57
N PRO A 494 -12.70 -10.41 21.36
CA PRO A 494 -11.66 -11.09 22.16
C PRO A 494 -10.63 -11.88 21.35
N LEU A 495 -10.95 -12.18 20.08
CA LEU A 495 -10.08 -12.95 19.16
C LEU A 495 -9.20 -12.05 18.28
N ALA A 496 -9.30 -10.74 18.42
CA ALA A 496 -8.57 -9.75 17.65
C ALA A 496 -7.70 -8.88 18.58
N PRO A 497 -6.60 -9.40 19.14
CA PRO A 497 -5.67 -8.61 19.94
C PRO A 497 -4.92 -7.59 19.04
N ASP A 498 -4.56 -6.44 19.63
CA ASP A 498 -3.94 -5.33 18.89
C ASP A 498 -2.63 -5.75 18.19
N GLU A 499 -1.89 -6.70 18.74
CA GLU A 499 -0.62 -7.21 18.21
C GLU A 499 -0.77 -8.01 16.89
N LEU A 500 -1.99 -8.43 16.55
CA LEU A 500 -2.29 -9.17 15.31
C LEU A 500 -2.98 -8.34 14.24
N LEU A 501 -3.43 -7.13 14.61
CA LEU A 501 -4.20 -6.22 13.76
C LEU A 501 -3.33 -5.18 13.07
#